data_131825fb136355598bb9d1c573abab69
#
_entry.id   131825fb136355598bb9d1c573abab69
#
_cell.length_a   1.000
_cell.length_b   1.000
_cell.length_c   1.000
_cell.angle_alpha   90.00
_cell.angle_beta   90.00
_cell.angle_gamma   90.00
#
_symmetry.space_group_name_H-M   'P 1'
#
loop_
_entity.id
_entity.type
_entity.pdbx_description
1 polymer ?
#
loop_
_entity_poly.entity_id
_entity_poly.type
_entity_poly.pdbx_seq_one_letter_code
_entity_poly.pdbx_strand_id
1 'polypeptide(L)'
;KRIAETLFYDCYGLKELEDETGKLTMSPDVIDLKNGKIEISVDIRYPSTVPFEKVKEKIDRIAPYEILSHQLPLFNDKNSFLVQTLLKIYNDAMGTNMQPMAIGGGTYARALKEGTAFGPEMPGEESTVHQPNEYVSVENLKLQWIMYKKAIRKLSE
;
A
#
# COMPACT_ATOMS: atom_id res chain seq x y z
N LYS A 1 -1.29 7.13 -29.25
CA LYS A 1 -2.05 8.25 -28.71
C LYS A 1 -3.16 7.73 -27.77
N ARG A 2 -4.08 6.87 -28.25
CA ARG A 2 -5.24 6.39 -27.48
C ARG A 2 -4.85 5.63 -26.18
N ILE A 3 -3.85 4.74 -26.25
CA ILE A 3 -3.39 3.99 -25.06
C ILE A 3 -2.76 4.93 -24.03
N ALA A 4 -1.94 5.89 -24.45
CA ALA A 4 -1.37 6.87 -23.56
C ALA A 4 -2.44 7.73 -22.87
N GLU A 5 -3.43 8.21 -23.63
CA GLU A 5 -4.57 8.96 -23.08
C GLU A 5 -5.31 8.12 -22.02
N THR A 6 -5.53 6.84 -22.29
CA THR A 6 -6.18 5.92 -21.36
C THR A 6 -5.39 5.73 -20.06
N LEU A 7 -4.09 5.51 -20.16
CA LEU A 7 -3.22 5.28 -19.01
C LEU A 7 -3.04 6.53 -18.13
N PHE A 8 -3.01 7.72 -18.75
CA PHE A 8 -2.79 8.97 -18.02
C PHE A 8 -4.07 9.66 -17.55
N TYR A 9 -5.18 9.51 -18.29
CA TYR A 9 -6.42 10.27 -18.06
C TYR A 9 -7.62 9.43 -17.62
N ASP A 10 -7.43 8.15 -17.30
CA ASP A 10 -8.49 7.26 -16.81
C ASP A 10 -9.74 7.18 -17.69
N CYS A 11 -9.56 6.78 -18.94
CA CYS A 11 -10.64 6.73 -19.91
C CYS A 11 -11.72 5.68 -19.64
N TYR A 12 -11.57 4.79 -18.65
CA TYR A 12 -12.50 3.69 -18.39
C TYR A 12 -12.96 3.60 -16.95
N GLY A 13 -12.74 4.65 -16.18
CA GLY A 13 -13.19 4.74 -14.77
C GLY A 13 -12.48 3.79 -13.85
N LEU A 14 -11.22 3.43 -14.14
CA LEU A 14 -10.39 2.64 -13.20
C LEU A 14 -10.18 3.40 -11.90
N LYS A 15 -9.81 4.70 -12.01
CA LYS A 15 -9.55 5.57 -10.86
C LYS A 15 -10.82 5.98 -10.10
N GLU A 16 -12.01 5.62 -10.61
CA GLU A 16 -13.28 5.78 -9.89
C GLU A 16 -13.51 4.66 -8.88
N LEU A 17 -12.75 3.56 -8.97
CA LEU A 17 -12.82 2.48 -8.00
C LEU A 17 -12.20 2.95 -6.68
N GLU A 18 -13.05 3.03 -5.67
CA GLU A 18 -12.72 3.58 -4.34
C GLU A 18 -13.41 2.80 -3.23
N ASP A 19 -12.79 2.70 -2.08
CA ASP A 19 -13.36 2.25 -0.83
C ASP A 19 -12.75 3.02 0.37
N GLU A 20 -12.98 2.55 1.60
CA GLU A 20 -12.40 3.15 2.80
C GLU A 20 -10.86 3.10 2.85
N THR A 21 -10.21 2.29 2.03
CA THR A 21 -8.75 2.20 1.92
C THR A 21 -8.15 3.13 0.85
N GLY A 22 -9.00 3.85 0.12
CA GLY A 22 -8.63 4.85 -0.88
C GLY A 22 -9.03 4.50 -2.29
N LYS A 23 -8.48 5.24 -3.25
CA LYS A 23 -8.74 5.08 -4.68
C LYS A 23 -7.75 4.13 -5.34
N LEU A 24 -8.20 3.48 -6.41
CA LEU A 24 -7.29 2.77 -7.30
C LEU A 24 -6.24 3.73 -7.86
N THR A 25 -4.98 3.30 -7.79
CA THR A 25 -3.86 3.99 -8.44
C THR A 25 -3.31 3.14 -9.59
N MET A 26 -2.85 3.80 -10.63
CA MET A 26 -2.28 3.17 -11.82
C MET A 26 -1.06 3.97 -12.26
N SER A 27 0.08 3.31 -12.34
CA SER A 27 1.36 3.88 -12.76
C SER A 27 1.93 3.13 -13.96
N PRO A 28 2.11 3.77 -15.11
CA PRO A 28 2.92 3.22 -16.19
C PRO A 28 4.41 3.33 -15.80
N ASP A 29 5.04 2.20 -15.53
CA ASP A 29 6.41 2.18 -14.99
C ASP A 29 7.48 2.01 -16.08
N VAL A 30 7.22 1.16 -17.05
CA VAL A 30 8.17 0.88 -18.13
C VAL A 30 7.48 0.93 -19.48
N ILE A 31 8.09 1.60 -20.43
CA ILE A 31 7.68 1.61 -21.85
C ILE A 31 8.84 1.03 -22.67
N ASP A 32 8.60 -0.05 -23.37
CA ASP A 32 9.58 -0.75 -24.17
C ASP A 32 9.09 -0.92 -25.61
N LEU A 33 10.03 -0.97 -26.55
CA LEU A 33 9.75 -1.22 -27.97
C LEU A 33 10.38 -2.55 -28.38
N LYS A 34 9.58 -3.59 -28.46
CA LYS A 34 10.03 -4.94 -28.83
C LYS A 34 9.37 -5.39 -30.14
N ASN A 35 10.19 -5.78 -31.12
CA ASN A 35 9.70 -6.33 -32.39
C ASN A 35 8.68 -5.42 -33.11
N GLY A 36 8.86 -4.10 -33.02
CA GLY A 36 7.94 -3.11 -33.61
C GLY A 36 6.62 -2.92 -32.85
N LYS A 37 6.48 -3.49 -31.67
CA LYS A 37 5.33 -3.30 -30.77
C LYS A 37 5.77 -2.53 -29.53
N ILE A 38 4.88 -1.64 -29.08
CA ILE A 38 5.05 -0.94 -27.80
C ILE A 38 4.47 -1.81 -26.70
N GLU A 39 5.29 -2.16 -25.72
CA GLU A 39 4.90 -2.83 -24.48
C GLU A 39 4.96 -1.82 -23.35
N ILE A 40 3.93 -1.78 -22.51
CA ILE A 40 3.84 -0.88 -21.36
C ILE A 40 3.57 -1.71 -20.12
N SER A 41 4.51 -1.71 -19.18
CA SER A 41 4.28 -2.31 -17.85
C SER A 41 3.57 -1.29 -16.97
N VAL A 42 2.50 -1.74 -16.32
CA VAL A 42 1.66 -0.88 -15.49
C VAL A 42 1.49 -1.51 -14.12
N ASP A 43 1.85 -0.79 -13.05
CA ASP A 43 1.51 -1.15 -11.68
C ASP A 43 0.11 -0.62 -11.35
N ILE A 44 -0.78 -1.52 -10.94
CA ILE A 44 -2.15 -1.18 -10.54
C ILE A 44 -2.35 -1.60 -9.10
N ARG A 45 -2.69 -0.65 -8.24
CA ARG A 45 -3.05 -0.89 -6.84
C ARG A 45 -4.51 -0.53 -6.66
N TYR A 46 -5.30 -1.51 -6.29
CA TYR A 46 -6.74 -1.37 -6.17
C TYR A 46 -7.21 -1.48 -4.72
N PRO A 47 -8.36 -0.87 -4.38
CA PRO A 47 -8.92 -0.85 -3.04
C PRO A 47 -9.21 -2.27 -2.51
N SER A 48 -9.09 -2.46 -1.21
CA SER A 48 -9.11 -3.79 -0.59
C SER A 48 -10.44 -4.52 -0.68
N THR A 49 -11.55 -3.79 -0.76
CA THR A 49 -12.90 -4.38 -0.87
C THR A 49 -13.38 -4.50 -2.32
N VAL A 50 -12.63 -3.96 -3.28
CA VAL A 50 -12.96 -4.05 -4.71
C VAL A 50 -12.54 -5.43 -5.24
N PRO A 51 -13.46 -6.25 -5.75
CA PRO A 51 -13.10 -7.52 -6.36
C PRO A 51 -12.18 -7.32 -7.57
N PHE A 52 -11.16 -8.18 -7.69
CA PHE A 52 -10.21 -8.10 -8.81
C PHE A 52 -10.89 -8.23 -10.19
N GLU A 53 -11.97 -8.97 -10.27
CA GLU A 53 -12.78 -9.12 -11.47
C GLU A 53 -13.31 -7.79 -12.00
N LYS A 54 -13.72 -6.87 -11.11
CA LYS A 54 -14.14 -5.51 -11.51
C LYS A 54 -12.99 -4.70 -12.10
N VAL A 55 -11.78 -4.89 -11.57
CA VAL A 55 -10.58 -4.26 -12.11
C VAL A 55 -10.30 -4.81 -13.50
N LYS A 56 -10.33 -6.14 -13.67
CA LYS A 56 -10.14 -6.82 -14.96
C LYS A 56 -11.13 -6.36 -16.01
N GLU A 57 -12.43 -6.32 -15.69
CA GLU A 57 -13.47 -5.86 -16.62
C GLU A 57 -13.19 -4.47 -17.22
N LYS A 58 -12.57 -3.60 -16.43
CA LYS A 58 -12.20 -2.26 -16.90
C LYS A 58 -10.91 -2.30 -17.74
N ILE A 59 -9.91 -3.10 -17.33
CA ILE A 59 -8.66 -3.28 -18.07
C ILE A 59 -8.90 -3.93 -19.43
N ASP A 60 -9.80 -4.92 -19.52
CA ASP A 60 -10.19 -5.64 -20.75
C ASP A 60 -10.65 -4.69 -21.86
N ARG A 61 -11.13 -3.50 -21.50
CA ARG A 61 -11.59 -2.46 -22.44
C ARG A 61 -10.45 -1.59 -22.98
N ILE A 62 -9.26 -1.64 -22.38
CA ILE A 62 -8.15 -0.76 -22.73
C ILE A 62 -7.34 -1.32 -23.89
N ALA A 63 -6.75 -2.49 -23.70
CA ALA A 63 -5.91 -3.19 -24.67
C ALA A 63 -5.74 -4.65 -24.25
N PRO A 64 -5.31 -5.55 -25.14
CA PRO A 64 -4.82 -6.85 -24.74
C PRO A 64 -3.66 -6.73 -23.75
N TYR A 65 -3.65 -7.54 -22.70
CA TYR A 65 -2.64 -7.50 -21.66
C TYR A 65 -2.28 -8.90 -21.17
N GLU A 66 -1.17 -8.98 -20.45
CA GLU A 66 -0.74 -10.13 -19.67
C GLU A 66 -0.58 -9.71 -18.21
N ILE A 67 -1.04 -10.55 -17.29
CA ILE A 67 -0.84 -10.31 -15.86
C ILE A 67 0.52 -10.90 -15.47
N LEU A 68 1.50 -10.05 -15.24
CA LEU A 68 2.85 -10.45 -14.84
C LEU A 68 2.90 -10.90 -13.37
N SER A 69 2.12 -10.26 -12.51
CA SER A 69 2.01 -10.59 -11.10
C SER A 69 0.68 -10.10 -10.55
N HIS A 70 0.12 -10.83 -9.59
CA HIS A 70 -1.07 -10.40 -8.87
C HIS A 70 -0.96 -10.77 -7.40
N GLN A 71 -1.21 -9.80 -6.54
CA GLN A 71 -1.29 -9.98 -5.09
C GLN A 71 -2.55 -9.30 -4.57
N LEU A 72 -3.26 -9.95 -3.68
CA LEU A 72 -4.41 -9.35 -3.02
C LEU A 72 -3.96 -8.18 -2.13
N PRO A 73 -4.75 -7.11 -2.04
CA PRO A 73 -4.53 -6.07 -1.04
C PRO A 73 -4.49 -6.66 0.37
N LEU A 74 -3.60 -6.15 1.21
CA LEU A 74 -3.60 -6.49 2.63
C LEU A 74 -4.63 -5.59 3.33
N PHE A 75 -5.64 -6.22 3.92
CA PHE A 75 -6.65 -5.51 4.70
C PHE A 75 -6.86 -6.20 6.04
N ASN A 76 -6.88 -5.40 7.10
CA ASN A 76 -7.20 -5.85 8.45
C ASN A 76 -8.40 -5.05 8.98
N ASP A 77 -9.32 -5.72 9.64
CA ASP A 77 -10.38 -5.04 10.37
C ASP A 77 -9.74 -4.11 11.43
N LYS A 78 -10.06 -2.82 11.33
CA LYS A 78 -9.60 -1.81 12.28
C LYS A 78 -9.93 -2.13 13.73
N ASN A 79 -11.00 -2.91 13.99
CA ASN A 79 -11.42 -3.33 15.32
C ASN A 79 -10.80 -4.66 15.75
N SER A 80 -9.97 -5.30 14.93
CA SER A 80 -9.31 -6.54 15.29
C SER A 80 -8.38 -6.37 16.50
N PHE A 81 -8.20 -7.44 17.26
CA PHE A 81 -7.28 -7.44 18.42
C PHE A 81 -5.87 -7.00 18.02
N LEU A 82 -5.37 -7.48 16.87
CA LEU A 82 -4.06 -7.10 16.34
C LEU A 82 -3.97 -5.59 16.13
N VAL A 83 -4.88 -5.01 15.35
CA VAL A 83 -4.84 -3.58 15.01
C VAL A 83 -5.02 -2.71 16.24
N GLN A 84 -5.98 -3.02 17.11
CA GLN A 84 -6.24 -2.24 18.32
C GLN A 84 -5.08 -2.32 19.32
N THR A 85 -4.45 -3.48 19.45
CA THR A 85 -3.27 -3.64 20.32
C THR A 85 -2.11 -2.78 19.84
N LEU A 86 -1.79 -2.83 18.55
CA LEU A 86 -0.70 -2.04 17.97
C LEU A 86 -0.99 -0.54 18.01
N LEU A 87 -2.22 -0.15 17.69
CA LEU A 87 -2.67 1.25 17.76
C LEU A 87 -2.55 1.82 19.18
N LYS A 88 -2.98 1.06 20.19
CA LYS A 88 -2.82 1.46 21.58
C LYS A 88 -1.35 1.65 21.97
N ILE A 89 -0.47 0.71 21.59
CA ILE A 89 0.96 0.80 21.88
C ILE A 89 1.57 2.05 21.23
N TYR A 90 1.19 2.33 19.98
CA TYR A 90 1.64 3.53 19.28
C TYR A 90 1.17 4.80 19.96
N ASN A 91 -0.12 4.94 20.20
CA ASN A 91 -0.71 6.11 20.82
C ASN A 91 -0.16 6.38 22.23
N ASP A 92 0.00 5.33 23.04
CA ASP A 92 0.60 5.45 24.37
C ASP A 92 2.07 5.90 24.29
N ALA A 93 2.84 5.45 23.30
CA ALA A 93 4.24 5.80 23.14
C ALA A 93 4.43 7.23 22.61
N MET A 94 3.53 7.67 21.73
CA MET A 94 3.61 8.97 21.05
C MET A 94 2.81 10.07 21.76
N GLY A 95 1.98 9.73 22.74
CA GLY A 95 1.04 10.69 23.36
C GLY A 95 0.00 11.20 22.38
N THR A 96 -0.46 10.38 21.45
CA THR A 96 -1.39 10.74 20.38
C THR A 96 -2.71 9.96 20.47
N ASN A 97 -3.65 10.32 19.60
CA ASN A 97 -4.90 9.58 19.40
C ASN A 97 -5.11 9.32 17.90
N MET A 98 -4.10 8.72 17.26
CA MET A 98 -4.14 8.36 15.86
C MET A 98 -5.13 7.22 15.62
N GLN A 99 -5.62 7.14 14.39
CA GLN A 99 -6.44 6.04 13.89
C GLN A 99 -5.62 5.17 12.93
N PRO A 100 -6.01 3.90 12.71
CA PRO A 100 -5.39 3.08 11.67
C PRO A 100 -5.53 3.79 10.33
N MET A 101 -4.50 3.69 9.50
CA MET A 101 -4.51 4.28 8.16
C MET A 101 -4.19 3.23 7.10
N ALA A 102 -4.74 3.42 5.93
CA ALA A 102 -4.36 2.66 4.74
C ALA A 102 -3.25 3.41 3.98
N ILE A 103 -2.32 2.66 3.42
CA ILE A 103 -1.26 3.18 2.56
C ILE A 103 -1.23 2.41 1.25
N GLY A 104 -0.86 3.08 0.15
CA GLY A 104 -0.71 2.45 -1.16
C GLY A 104 0.52 1.53 -1.28
N GLY A 105 1.43 1.54 -0.29
CA GLY A 105 2.64 0.73 -0.27
C GLY A 105 2.39 -0.73 0.04
N GLY A 106 3.25 -1.62 -0.47
CA GLY A 106 3.29 -3.03 -0.08
C GLY A 106 4.30 -3.26 1.03
N THR A 107 4.01 -4.17 1.97
CA THR A 107 4.91 -4.58 3.04
C THR A 107 5.05 -6.10 3.10
N TYR A 108 6.07 -6.59 3.80
CA TYR A 108 6.24 -8.03 4.07
C TYR A 108 5.09 -8.65 4.88
N ALA A 109 4.26 -7.82 5.54
CA ALA A 109 3.07 -8.28 6.24
C ALA A 109 2.11 -9.07 5.34
N ARG A 110 2.14 -8.86 4.02
CA ARG A 110 1.36 -9.64 3.04
C ARG A 110 1.70 -11.13 3.01
N ALA A 111 2.87 -11.52 3.49
CA ALA A 111 3.28 -12.92 3.57
C ALA A 111 2.64 -13.65 4.75
N LEU A 112 2.04 -12.94 5.69
CA LEU A 112 1.39 -13.47 6.87
C LEU A 112 -0.11 -13.64 6.64
N LYS A 113 -0.69 -14.69 7.20
CA LYS A 113 -2.15 -14.90 7.18
C LYS A 113 -2.88 -13.77 7.92
N GLU A 114 -2.32 -13.34 9.03
CA GLU A 114 -2.76 -12.19 9.81
C GLU A 114 -1.51 -11.34 10.08
N GLY A 115 -1.44 -10.20 9.45
CA GLY A 115 -0.29 -9.31 9.57
C GLY A 115 -0.66 -7.87 9.23
N THR A 116 0.06 -6.93 9.79
CA THR A 116 -0.11 -5.52 9.46
C THR A 116 1.24 -4.79 9.55
N ALA A 117 1.34 -3.63 8.92
CA ALA A 117 2.47 -2.74 9.09
C ALA A 117 2.31 -1.90 10.36
N PHE A 118 3.43 -1.59 11.01
CA PHE A 118 3.49 -0.88 12.27
C PHE A 118 4.78 -0.08 12.42
N GLY A 119 4.72 1.23 12.60
CA GLY A 119 5.86 2.14 12.52
C GLY A 119 6.19 2.38 11.05
N PRO A 120 7.39 2.69 10.57
CA PRO A 120 8.53 3.31 11.25
C PRO A 120 8.55 4.84 11.20
N GLU A 121 7.72 5.47 10.34
CA GLU A 121 7.67 6.94 10.25
C GLU A 121 6.93 7.54 11.45
N MET A 122 7.47 8.63 11.99
CA MET A 122 6.92 9.31 13.14
C MET A 122 6.32 10.66 12.72
N PRO A 123 5.20 11.07 13.35
CA PRO A 123 4.59 12.37 13.06
C PRO A 123 5.57 13.52 13.24
N GLY A 124 5.61 14.42 12.26
CA GLY A 124 6.45 15.62 12.30
C GLY A 124 7.89 15.42 11.82
N GLU A 125 8.30 14.22 11.46
CA GLU A 125 9.58 13.98 10.79
C GLU A 125 9.41 14.12 9.26
N GLU A 126 10.47 14.58 8.60
CA GLU A 126 10.54 14.61 7.14
C GLU A 126 10.67 13.17 6.64
N SER A 127 9.77 12.76 5.76
CA SER A 127 9.87 11.44 5.12
C SER A 127 11.02 11.44 4.11
N THR A 128 12.01 10.60 4.37
CA THR A 128 13.14 10.36 3.44
C THR A 128 13.05 9.01 2.75
N VAL A 129 11.92 8.32 2.87
CA VAL A 129 11.67 7.00 2.28
C VAL A 129 11.85 7.05 0.76
N HIS A 130 12.64 6.13 0.24
CA HIS A 130 13.01 6.04 -1.17
C HIS A 130 13.79 7.25 -1.73
N GLN A 131 14.36 8.09 -0.86
CA GLN A 131 15.19 9.22 -1.28
C GLN A 131 16.69 8.91 -1.14
N PRO A 132 17.55 9.61 -1.90
CA PRO A 132 18.99 9.54 -1.64
C PRO A 132 19.29 9.98 -0.20
N ASN A 133 20.20 9.24 0.47
CA ASN A 133 20.56 9.45 1.88
C ASN A 133 19.39 9.22 2.87
N GLU A 134 18.49 8.29 2.55
CA GLU A 134 17.46 7.83 3.49
C GLU A 134 18.06 7.52 4.87
N TYR A 135 17.43 8.01 5.91
CA TYR A 135 17.90 7.85 7.29
C TYR A 135 16.74 7.68 8.28
N VAL A 136 17.08 7.18 9.45
CA VAL A 136 16.22 7.18 10.63
C VAL A 136 17.01 7.77 11.82
N SER A 137 16.38 8.60 12.64
CA SER A 137 17.02 9.14 13.83
C SER A 137 17.26 8.03 14.87
N VAL A 138 18.33 8.16 15.67
CA VAL A 138 18.64 7.22 16.75
C VAL A 138 17.52 7.21 17.80
N GLU A 139 16.94 8.35 18.09
CA GLU A 139 15.82 8.54 19.00
C GLU A 139 14.59 7.76 18.51
N ASN A 140 14.27 7.90 17.25
CA ASN A 140 13.17 7.21 16.61
C ASN A 140 13.40 5.68 16.61
N LEU A 141 14.62 5.23 16.29
CA LEU A 141 14.96 3.82 16.34
C LEU A 141 14.80 3.22 17.75
N LYS A 142 15.19 3.95 18.81
CA LYS A 142 14.98 3.53 20.21
C LYS A 142 13.49 3.44 20.55
N LEU A 143 12.68 4.41 20.10
CA LEU A 143 11.25 4.41 20.33
C LEU A 143 10.57 3.24 19.63
N GLN A 144 10.92 2.98 18.39
CA GLN A 144 10.46 1.80 17.64
C GLN A 144 10.80 0.49 18.37
N TRP A 145 12.04 0.35 18.88
CA TRP A 145 12.44 -0.83 19.62
C TRP A 145 11.55 -1.05 20.87
N ILE A 146 11.24 0.03 21.61
CA ILE A 146 10.35 -0.05 22.76
C ILE A 146 8.93 -0.50 22.35
N MET A 147 8.39 0.07 21.26
CA MET A 147 7.06 -0.27 20.75
C MET A 147 7.01 -1.73 20.28
N TYR A 148 7.97 -2.17 19.48
CA TYR A 148 8.03 -3.57 19.00
C TYR A 148 8.17 -4.57 20.14
N LYS A 149 8.99 -4.26 21.16
CA LYS A 149 9.10 -5.12 22.35
C LYS A 149 7.77 -5.26 23.09
N LYS A 150 7.02 -4.17 23.24
CA LYS A 150 5.68 -4.20 23.85
C LYS A 150 4.70 -4.99 22.97
N ALA A 151 4.73 -4.77 21.64
CA ALA A 151 3.87 -5.46 20.69
C ALA A 151 4.08 -6.97 20.72
N ILE A 152 5.33 -7.43 20.64
CA ILE A 152 5.67 -8.87 20.70
C ILE A 152 5.13 -9.49 21.99
N ARG A 153 5.34 -8.86 23.15
CA ARG A 153 4.83 -9.38 24.42
C ARG A 153 3.32 -9.49 24.45
N LYS A 154 2.62 -8.43 24.01
CA LYS A 154 1.15 -8.39 24.03
C LYS A 154 0.48 -9.32 23.04
N LEU A 155 1.10 -9.57 21.91
CA LEU A 155 0.58 -10.45 20.87
C LEU A 155 0.95 -11.93 21.08
N SER A 156 1.85 -12.25 22.03
CA SER A 156 2.25 -13.61 22.38
C SER A 156 1.55 -14.15 23.63
N GLU A 157 0.76 -13.35 24.33
CA GLU A 157 -0.10 -13.74 25.46
C GLU A 157 -1.41 -14.35 24.96
#